data_7cf5ce42a73a074868f8a0339c8ff85f
#
_entry.id   7cf5ce42a73a074868f8a0339c8ff85f
#
_cell.length_a   1.000
_cell.length_b   1.000
_cell.length_c   1.000
_cell.angle_alpha   90.00
_cell.angle_beta   90.00
_cell.angle_gamma   90.00
#
_symmetry.space_group_name_H-M   'P 1'
#
loop_
_entity.id
_entity.type
_entity.pdbx_description
1 polymer ?
#
loop_
_entity_poly.entity_id
_entity_poly.type
_entity_poly.pdbx_seq_one_letter_code
_entity_poly.pdbx_strand_id
1 'polypeptide(L)'
;MRAPKSAISAIDAQSVTAKADLSEITDDGRVPIELSLSSGLDVEKITSDRQYVQLQVENKKTRQLSIEVAKNGTLPDGYATGRIDMETNTLSISGPESAVNAVSRAVVDISLDNVTANVEIDATIRLLDADGNEITSSEIRKNVDSVKVTVPILETKEVTISASAIGEPADGYEQTGTVTVSPATVKIAGRAAVLDKISEITIPAEELDLTDATAPVTNTIDIREYL
;
A
#
# COMPACT_ATOMS: atom_id res chain seq x y z
N MET A 1 13.67 32.00 45.97
CA MET A 1 12.56 32.95 46.21
C MET A 1 12.94 33.90 47.35
N ARG A 2 12.74 35.20 47.18
CA ARG A 2 12.88 36.20 48.25
C ARG A 2 11.52 36.85 48.45
N ALA A 3 10.99 36.73 49.66
CA ALA A 3 9.71 37.32 50.05
C ALA A 3 9.69 37.54 51.58
N PRO A 4 8.83 38.43 52.12
CA PRO A 4 8.58 38.52 53.55
C PRO A 4 8.13 37.18 54.14
N LYS A 5 8.50 36.90 55.37
CA LYS A 5 8.24 35.63 56.03
C LYS A 5 6.74 35.27 56.08
N SER A 6 5.87 36.27 56.14
CA SER A 6 4.41 36.14 56.10
C SER A 6 3.88 35.72 54.70
N ALA A 7 4.56 36.09 53.63
CA ALA A 7 4.17 35.70 52.27
C ALA A 7 4.64 34.28 51.91
N ILE A 8 5.76 33.81 52.45
CA ILE A 8 6.29 32.46 52.20
C ILE A 8 5.32 31.37 52.67
N SER A 9 4.64 31.57 53.80
CA SER A 9 3.69 30.59 54.34
C SER A 9 2.35 30.53 53.60
N ALA A 10 2.09 31.52 52.71
CA ALA A 10 0.88 31.57 51.89
C ALA A 10 1.14 31.05 50.46
N ILE A 11 2.38 30.69 50.11
CA ILE A 11 2.74 30.20 48.79
C ILE A 11 2.68 28.66 48.78
N ASP A 12 1.82 28.10 47.94
CA ASP A 12 1.73 26.69 47.63
C ASP A 12 2.04 26.42 46.16
N ALA A 13 1.98 25.18 45.75
CA ALA A 13 2.23 24.78 44.37
C ALA A 13 1.20 25.36 43.38
N GLN A 14 0.00 25.73 43.81
CA GLN A 14 -1.06 26.31 42.99
C GLN A 14 -0.91 27.82 42.83
N SER A 15 -0.14 28.46 43.74
CA SER A 15 0.14 29.88 43.69
C SER A 15 1.19 30.29 42.65
N VAL A 16 1.91 29.32 42.09
CA VAL A 16 2.97 29.56 41.10
C VAL A 16 2.57 29.00 39.74
N THR A 17 2.56 29.86 38.74
CA THR A 17 2.35 29.45 37.33
C THR A 17 3.65 29.58 36.58
N ALA A 18 4.02 28.51 35.86
CA ALA A 18 5.14 28.48 34.93
C ALA A 18 4.58 28.49 33.51
N LYS A 19 5.04 29.42 32.66
CA LYS A 19 4.72 29.48 31.26
C LYS A 19 5.98 29.37 30.43
N ALA A 20 5.88 28.71 29.29
CA ALA A 20 6.90 28.68 28.25
C ALA A 20 6.25 29.07 26.94
N ASP A 21 6.71 30.17 26.32
CA ASP A 21 6.21 30.62 25.03
C ASP A 21 7.03 29.98 23.93
N LEU A 22 6.38 29.17 23.09
CA LEU A 22 7.04 28.47 22.00
C LEU A 22 7.54 29.41 20.88
N SER A 23 7.05 30.65 20.83
CA SER A 23 7.54 31.65 19.88
C SER A 23 8.96 32.13 20.22
N GLU A 24 9.41 31.91 21.47
CA GLU A 24 10.74 32.25 21.97
C GLU A 24 11.73 31.10 21.93
N ILE A 25 11.42 30.04 21.14
CA ILE A 25 12.33 28.91 20.97
C ILE A 25 13.64 29.35 20.33
N THR A 26 14.74 28.96 20.94
CA THR A 26 16.09 29.22 20.44
C THR A 26 16.51 28.12 19.44
N ASP A 27 17.55 28.37 18.65
CA ASP A 27 18.05 27.43 17.62
C ASP A 27 18.48 26.06 18.20
N ASP A 28 18.83 26.02 19.50
CA ASP A 28 19.17 24.80 20.23
C ASP A 28 17.95 24.13 20.90
N GLY A 29 16.74 24.60 20.59
CA GLY A 29 15.48 24.00 21.06
C GLY A 29 15.11 24.35 22.50
N ARG A 30 15.70 25.42 23.08
CA ARG A 30 15.37 25.87 24.43
C ARG A 30 14.27 26.92 24.39
N VAL A 31 13.32 26.81 25.31
CA VAL A 31 12.27 27.81 25.53
C VAL A 31 12.41 28.33 26.98
N PRO A 32 12.54 29.65 27.17
CA PRO A 32 12.63 30.20 28.54
C PRO A 32 11.35 29.95 29.32
N ILE A 33 11.48 29.75 30.64
CA ILE A 33 10.34 29.57 31.53
C ILE A 33 10.12 30.91 32.26
N GLU A 34 8.94 31.48 32.02
CA GLU A 34 8.44 32.61 32.81
C GLU A 34 7.65 32.11 34.03
N LEU A 35 8.03 32.61 35.17
CA LEU A 35 7.34 32.31 36.45
C LEU A 35 6.48 33.51 36.87
N SER A 36 5.22 33.25 37.16
CA SER A 36 4.30 34.24 37.71
C SER A 36 3.62 33.72 38.95
N LEU A 37 3.23 34.60 39.83
CA LEU A 37 2.49 34.30 41.04
C LEU A 37 1.04 34.75 40.90
N SER A 38 0.15 34.05 41.59
CA SER A 38 -1.24 34.48 41.72
C SER A 38 -1.30 35.87 42.38
N SER A 39 -2.22 36.69 41.91
CA SER A 39 -2.37 38.08 42.39
C SER A 39 -2.60 38.14 43.88
N GLY A 40 -1.93 39.08 44.56
CA GLY A 40 -2.10 39.32 45.99
C GLY A 40 -0.93 38.85 46.88
N LEU A 41 0.09 38.22 46.29
CA LEU A 41 1.31 37.84 47.00
C LEU A 41 2.43 38.86 46.73
N ASP A 42 2.90 39.48 47.82
CA ASP A 42 4.02 40.45 47.73
C ASP A 42 5.35 39.67 47.77
N VAL A 43 5.92 39.46 46.57
CA VAL A 43 7.17 38.72 46.40
C VAL A 43 8.16 39.53 45.59
N GLU A 44 9.33 39.80 46.14
CA GLU A 44 10.38 40.60 45.49
C GLU A 44 10.99 39.87 44.26
N LYS A 45 11.18 38.56 44.37
CA LYS A 45 11.82 37.75 43.34
C LYS A 45 11.42 36.30 43.41
N ILE A 46 11.05 35.74 42.23
CA ILE A 46 10.87 34.29 42.04
C ILE A 46 11.95 33.79 41.06
N THR A 47 12.56 32.65 41.37
CA THR A 47 13.56 32.02 40.52
C THR A 47 13.35 30.51 40.53
N SER A 48 13.63 29.85 39.45
CA SER A 48 13.64 28.39 39.31
C SER A 48 15.07 27.88 39.09
N ASP A 49 15.34 26.68 39.55
CA ASP A 49 16.57 25.95 39.20
C ASP A 49 16.61 25.59 37.71
N ARG A 50 15.43 25.40 37.12
CA ARG A 50 15.29 25.23 35.66
C ARG A 50 14.78 26.52 35.03
N GLN A 51 15.57 27.08 34.12
CA GLN A 51 15.27 28.37 33.48
C GLN A 51 14.69 28.19 32.06
N TYR A 52 14.73 26.99 31.55
CA TYR A 52 14.23 26.66 30.20
C TYR A 52 13.66 25.25 30.14
N VAL A 53 12.82 25.02 29.16
CA VAL A 53 12.36 23.70 28.72
C VAL A 53 13.12 23.36 27.45
N GLN A 54 13.66 22.15 27.37
CA GLN A 54 14.28 21.64 26.15
C GLN A 54 13.22 20.96 25.30
N LEU A 55 13.07 21.42 24.05
CA LEU A 55 12.19 20.83 23.05
C LEU A 55 13.01 20.27 21.89
N GLN A 56 12.58 19.17 21.35
CA GLN A 56 13.05 18.68 20.07
C GLN A 56 12.08 19.14 18.99
N VAL A 57 12.60 19.87 18.00
CA VAL A 57 11.82 20.42 16.87
C VAL A 57 12.41 19.89 15.58
N GLU A 58 11.55 19.43 14.71
CA GLU A 58 11.89 18.97 13.37
C GLU A 58 11.05 19.69 12.32
N ASN A 59 11.54 19.72 11.09
CA ASN A 59 10.75 20.20 9.97
C ASN A 59 9.52 19.30 9.76
N LYS A 60 8.39 19.94 9.50
CA LYS A 60 7.20 19.21 9.05
C LYS A 60 7.37 18.81 7.60
N LYS A 61 7.21 17.51 7.33
CA LYS A 61 7.26 16.94 5.98
C LYS A 61 5.91 16.36 5.60
N THR A 62 5.58 16.48 4.31
CA THR A 62 4.42 15.79 3.71
C THR A 62 4.94 14.94 2.56
N ARG A 63 4.45 13.71 2.47
CA ARG A 63 4.82 12.74 1.43
C ARG A 63 3.59 12.01 0.93
N GLN A 64 3.51 11.76 -0.39
CA GLN A 64 2.54 10.85 -0.98
C GLN A 64 3.14 9.47 -1.17
N LEU A 65 2.34 8.45 -0.88
CA LEU A 65 2.65 7.04 -1.03
C LEU A 65 1.56 6.37 -1.87
N SER A 66 1.95 5.40 -2.70
CA SER A 66 0.98 4.48 -3.30
C SER A 66 0.53 3.47 -2.25
N ILE A 67 -0.76 3.13 -2.28
CA ILE A 67 -1.31 2.09 -1.42
C ILE A 67 -1.16 0.75 -2.15
N GLU A 68 -0.52 -0.20 -1.50
CA GLU A 68 -0.33 -1.58 -1.98
C GLU A 68 -1.36 -2.50 -1.33
N VAL A 69 -1.86 -3.49 -2.09
CA VAL A 69 -2.76 -4.51 -1.55
C VAL A 69 -1.98 -5.78 -1.25
N ALA A 70 -1.92 -6.16 0.01
CA ALA A 70 -1.40 -7.44 0.46
C ALA A 70 -2.53 -8.46 0.52
N LYS A 71 -2.42 -9.52 -0.28
CA LYS A 71 -3.38 -10.63 -0.33
C LYS A 71 -2.93 -11.71 0.63
N ASN A 72 -3.76 -12.06 1.59
CA ASN A 72 -3.53 -13.13 2.55
C ASN A 72 -4.53 -14.25 2.29
N GLY A 73 -4.06 -15.50 2.44
CA GLY A 73 -4.88 -16.68 2.22
C GLY A 73 -4.93 -17.15 0.77
N THR A 74 -5.72 -18.18 0.53
CA THR A 74 -5.87 -18.86 -0.76
C THR A 74 -7.34 -19.01 -1.13
N LEU A 75 -7.64 -18.75 -2.40
CA LEU A 75 -8.96 -19.06 -2.95
C LEU A 75 -9.14 -20.57 -3.08
N PRO A 76 -10.38 -21.05 -2.99
CA PRO A 76 -10.71 -22.44 -3.34
C PRO A 76 -10.38 -22.75 -4.79
N ASP A 77 -10.19 -24.03 -5.10
CA ASP A 77 -10.04 -24.49 -6.49
C ASP A 77 -11.25 -24.05 -7.34
N GLY A 78 -10.98 -23.64 -8.55
CA GLY A 78 -12.01 -23.14 -9.44
C GLY A 78 -12.26 -21.64 -9.39
N TYR A 79 -11.52 -20.90 -8.56
CA TYR A 79 -11.65 -19.45 -8.44
C TYR A 79 -10.31 -18.72 -8.63
N ALA A 80 -10.40 -17.46 -9.06
CA ALA A 80 -9.26 -16.54 -9.20
C ALA A 80 -9.69 -15.12 -8.86
N THR A 81 -8.74 -14.30 -8.43
CA THR A 81 -9.00 -12.85 -8.24
C THR A 81 -9.00 -12.16 -9.60
N GLY A 82 -10.01 -11.35 -9.86
CA GLY A 82 -9.98 -10.37 -10.94
C GLY A 82 -9.10 -9.15 -10.61
N ARG A 83 -9.26 -8.09 -11.40
CA ARG A 83 -8.58 -6.82 -11.12
C ARG A 83 -9.13 -6.23 -9.83
N ILE A 84 -8.23 -5.93 -8.91
CA ILE A 84 -8.59 -5.27 -7.66
C ILE A 84 -8.74 -3.77 -7.93
N ASP A 85 -9.86 -3.22 -7.49
CA ASP A 85 -10.14 -1.79 -7.56
C ASP A 85 -10.14 -1.19 -6.16
N MET A 86 -9.57 0.03 -6.03
CA MET A 86 -9.56 0.81 -4.78
C MET A 86 -10.17 2.18 -5.06
N GLU A 87 -10.93 2.70 -4.08
CA GLU A 87 -11.51 4.05 -4.18
C GLU A 87 -10.43 5.12 -4.34
N THR A 88 -9.29 4.96 -3.65
CA THR A 88 -8.06 5.73 -3.87
C THR A 88 -6.85 4.80 -3.79
N ASN A 89 -5.85 5.06 -4.62
CA ASN A 89 -4.60 4.33 -4.63
C ASN A 89 -3.43 5.14 -4.05
N THR A 90 -3.70 6.33 -3.50
CA THR A 90 -2.69 7.21 -2.94
C THR A 90 -3.04 7.65 -1.54
N LEU A 91 -2.04 7.68 -0.67
CA LEU A 91 -2.10 8.15 0.70
C LEU A 91 -1.16 9.33 0.87
N SER A 92 -1.66 10.41 1.47
CA SER A 92 -0.82 11.53 1.91
C SER A 92 -0.55 11.41 3.42
N ILE A 93 0.72 11.38 3.80
CA ILE A 93 1.17 11.39 5.19
C ILE A 93 1.90 12.67 5.50
N SER A 94 1.77 13.16 6.74
CA SER A 94 2.49 14.35 7.22
C SER A 94 2.87 14.22 8.68
N GLY A 95 4.02 14.78 9.05
CA GLY A 95 4.54 14.71 10.42
C GLY A 95 5.98 15.24 10.50
N PRO A 96 6.70 14.97 11.59
CA PRO A 96 8.13 15.22 11.69
C PRO A 96 8.89 14.54 10.56
N GLU A 97 9.92 15.20 10.05
CA GLU A 97 10.66 14.69 8.88
C GLU A 97 11.26 13.32 9.13
N SER A 98 11.80 13.07 10.31
CA SER A 98 12.35 11.76 10.70
C SER A 98 11.29 10.66 10.65
N ALA A 99 10.11 10.91 11.21
CA ALA A 99 9.00 9.96 11.24
C ALA A 99 8.47 9.67 9.83
N VAL A 100 8.28 10.71 8.99
CA VAL A 100 7.81 10.56 7.60
C VAL A 100 8.82 9.82 6.73
N ASN A 101 10.14 10.07 6.95
CA ASN A 101 11.20 9.39 6.21
C ASN A 101 11.34 7.90 6.58
N ALA A 102 10.98 7.51 7.80
CA ALA A 102 10.98 6.11 8.23
C ALA A 102 9.93 5.27 7.49
N VAL A 103 8.85 5.88 6.99
CA VAL A 103 7.82 5.16 6.24
C VAL A 103 8.34 4.79 4.86
N SER A 104 8.33 3.51 4.52
CA SER A 104 8.68 3.00 3.20
C SER A 104 7.45 2.76 2.33
N ARG A 105 6.42 2.10 2.87
CA ARG A 105 5.24 1.65 2.14
C ARG A 105 3.94 1.89 2.93
N ALA A 106 2.84 2.04 2.20
CA ALA A 106 1.48 2.02 2.73
C ALA A 106 0.77 0.76 2.20
N VAL A 107 0.22 -0.07 3.08
CA VAL A 107 -0.33 -1.37 2.73
C VAL A 107 -1.71 -1.55 3.35
N VAL A 108 -2.61 -2.18 2.60
CA VAL A 108 -3.88 -2.72 3.09
C VAL A 108 -3.88 -4.24 2.96
N ASP A 109 -4.37 -4.93 4.00
CA ASP A 109 -4.47 -6.38 3.98
C ASP A 109 -5.87 -6.81 3.62
N ILE A 110 -5.98 -7.79 2.74
CA ILE A 110 -7.23 -8.47 2.41
C ILE A 110 -7.06 -9.98 2.62
N SER A 111 -8.06 -10.59 3.26
CA SER A 111 -8.12 -12.05 3.41
C SER A 111 -8.98 -12.65 2.30
N LEU A 112 -8.43 -13.67 1.64
CA LEU A 112 -9.07 -14.38 0.54
C LEU A 112 -9.34 -15.85 0.88
N ASP A 113 -9.22 -16.22 2.17
CA ASP A 113 -9.44 -17.61 2.59
C ASP A 113 -10.87 -18.05 2.34
N ASN A 114 -11.02 -19.10 1.52
CA ASN A 114 -12.32 -19.71 1.18
C ASN A 114 -13.35 -18.74 0.58
N VAL A 115 -12.91 -17.67 -0.06
CA VAL A 115 -13.79 -16.69 -0.71
C VAL A 115 -14.20 -17.17 -2.09
N THR A 116 -15.51 -17.21 -2.36
CA THR A 116 -16.13 -17.65 -3.64
C THR A 116 -16.98 -16.57 -4.30
N ALA A 117 -17.12 -15.41 -3.67
CA ALA A 117 -17.90 -14.28 -4.18
C ALA A 117 -17.10 -12.99 -4.05
N ASN A 118 -17.50 -11.95 -4.81
CA ASN A 118 -16.86 -10.66 -4.75
C ASN A 118 -16.76 -10.13 -3.32
N VAL A 119 -15.59 -9.58 -2.97
CA VAL A 119 -15.32 -8.96 -1.67
C VAL A 119 -15.29 -7.46 -1.82
N GLU A 120 -15.99 -6.78 -0.93
CA GLU A 120 -15.97 -5.34 -0.78
C GLU A 120 -15.74 -5.02 0.69
N ILE A 121 -14.63 -4.39 1.02
CA ILE A 121 -14.22 -4.09 2.40
C ILE A 121 -13.64 -2.69 2.52
N ASP A 122 -13.82 -2.09 3.69
CA ASP A 122 -13.07 -0.91 4.11
C ASP A 122 -11.81 -1.37 4.84
N ALA A 123 -10.69 -1.40 4.11
CA ALA A 123 -9.41 -1.89 4.61
C ALA A 123 -8.60 -0.78 5.28
N THR A 124 -8.15 -1.02 6.52
CA THR A 124 -7.30 -0.07 7.25
C THR A 124 -5.90 0.00 6.62
N ILE A 125 -5.41 1.24 6.43
CA ILE A 125 -4.09 1.47 5.85
C ILE A 125 -3.03 1.40 6.95
N ARG A 126 -2.09 0.47 6.81
CA ARG A 126 -0.89 0.33 7.64
C ARG A 126 0.31 0.95 6.97
N LEU A 127 1.18 1.58 7.77
CA LEU A 127 2.44 2.13 7.31
C LEU A 127 3.56 1.16 7.70
N LEU A 128 4.44 0.85 6.76
CA LEU A 128 5.56 -0.05 6.98
C LEU A 128 6.89 0.67 6.74
N ASP A 129 7.91 0.28 7.50
CA ASP A 129 9.30 0.68 7.26
C ASP A 129 9.93 -0.12 6.10
N ALA A 130 11.23 0.06 5.87
CA ALA A 130 11.97 -0.64 4.83
C ALA A 130 12.12 -2.15 5.12
N ASP A 131 12.10 -2.55 6.39
CA ASP A 131 12.23 -3.93 6.86
C ASP A 131 10.87 -4.65 6.91
N GLY A 132 9.76 -3.92 6.67
CA GLY A 132 8.39 -4.44 6.67
C GLY A 132 7.73 -4.43 8.06
N ASN A 133 8.31 -3.78 9.05
CA ASN A 133 7.70 -3.61 10.36
C ASN A 133 6.66 -2.49 10.31
N GLU A 134 5.59 -2.65 11.08
CA GLU A 134 4.55 -1.63 11.16
C GLU A 134 4.98 -0.42 11.98
N ILE A 135 4.78 0.77 11.42
CA ILE A 135 5.01 2.05 12.10
C ILE A 135 3.69 2.53 12.69
N THR A 136 3.60 2.49 14.02
CA THR A 136 2.48 3.02 14.80
C THR A 136 2.94 4.29 15.53
N SER A 137 2.96 5.43 14.83
CA SER A 137 3.35 6.71 15.41
C SER A 137 2.17 7.68 15.40
N SER A 138 1.85 8.25 16.58
CA SER A 138 0.86 9.33 16.70
C SER A 138 1.31 10.66 16.07
N GLU A 139 2.58 10.77 15.72
CA GLU A 139 3.16 11.96 15.08
C GLU A 139 2.88 12.02 13.59
N ILE A 140 2.59 10.85 12.97
CA ILE A 140 2.25 10.78 11.55
C ILE A 140 0.74 10.91 11.39
N ARG A 141 0.34 11.90 10.61
CA ARG A 141 -1.06 12.10 10.21
C ARG A 141 -1.27 11.59 8.81
N LYS A 142 -2.30 10.78 8.64
CA LYS A 142 -2.80 10.30 7.35
C LYS A 142 -3.98 11.15 6.91
N ASN A 143 -4.14 11.39 5.61
CA ASN A 143 -5.33 12.06 5.06
C ASN A 143 -6.58 11.16 5.09
N VAL A 144 -6.38 9.84 5.02
CA VAL A 144 -7.42 8.81 5.18
C VAL A 144 -6.84 7.63 5.98
N ASP A 145 -7.65 6.99 6.81
CA ASP A 145 -7.23 5.87 7.65
C ASP A 145 -7.57 4.51 7.03
N SER A 146 -8.58 4.47 6.19
CA SER A 146 -9.02 3.27 5.46
C SER A 146 -9.34 3.60 4.02
N VAL A 147 -9.37 2.58 3.18
CA VAL A 147 -9.76 2.67 1.78
C VAL A 147 -10.70 1.52 1.43
N LYS A 148 -11.74 1.83 0.66
CA LYS A 148 -12.62 0.80 0.12
C LYS A 148 -11.89 0.03 -0.97
N VAL A 149 -11.83 -1.29 -0.81
CA VAL A 149 -11.21 -2.23 -1.74
C VAL A 149 -12.27 -3.19 -2.25
N THR A 150 -12.36 -3.31 -3.56
CA THR A 150 -13.24 -4.25 -4.25
C THR A 150 -12.38 -5.31 -4.94
N VAL A 151 -12.61 -6.57 -4.59
CA VAL A 151 -11.91 -7.72 -5.16
C VAL A 151 -12.94 -8.58 -5.89
N PRO A 152 -13.01 -8.51 -7.22
CA PRO A 152 -13.83 -9.44 -7.98
C PRO A 152 -13.27 -10.85 -7.86
N ILE A 153 -14.14 -11.80 -7.59
CA ILE A 153 -13.82 -13.24 -7.61
C ILE A 153 -14.42 -13.82 -8.87
N LEU A 154 -13.58 -14.40 -9.68
CA LEU A 154 -13.92 -14.98 -10.98
C LEU A 154 -13.84 -16.49 -10.89
N GLU A 155 -14.74 -17.17 -11.59
CA GLU A 155 -14.60 -18.61 -11.83
C GLU A 155 -13.47 -18.89 -12.79
N THR A 156 -12.87 -20.07 -12.69
CA THR A 156 -11.83 -20.51 -13.63
C THR A 156 -12.29 -21.76 -14.38
N LYS A 157 -11.88 -21.85 -15.63
CA LYS A 157 -12.13 -22.99 -16.51
C LYS A 157 -10.84 -23.37 -17.23
N GLU A 158 -10.57 -24.65 -17.30
CA GLU A 158 -9.51 -25.19 -18.16
C GLU A 158 -10.06 -25.36 -19.56
N VAL A 159 -9.35 -24.83 -20.56
CA VAL A 159 -9.71 -24.92 -21.97
C VAL A 159 -8.53 -25.44 -22.77
N THR A 160 -8.82 -26.19 -23.82
CA THR A 160 -7.81 -26.68 -24.76
C THR A 160 -7.41 -25.60 -25.73
N ILE A 161 -6.16 -25.68 -26.21
CA ILE A 161 -5.67 -24.85 -27.29
C ILE A 161 -5.50 -25.73 -28.49
N SER A 162 -6.14 -25.35 -29.60
CA SER A 162 -5.95 -25.97 -30.91
C SER A 162 -5.23 -25.02 -31.87
N ALA A 163 -4.42 -25.59 -32.73
CA ALA A 163 -3.77 -24.87 -33.83
C ALA A 163 -3.74 -25.74 -35.08
N SER A 164 -3.80 -25.10 -36.22
CA SER A 164 -3.59 -25.73 -37.50
C SER A 164 -2.53 -24.93 -38.26
N ALA A 165 -1.97 -25.52 -39.30
CA ALA A 165 -1.01 -24.88 -40.19
C ALA A 165 -1.60 -24.68 -41.53
N ILE A 166 -1.09 -23.69 -42.30
CA ILE A 166 -1.37 -23.47 -43.70
C ILE A 166 -0.09 -23.60 -44.54
N GLY A 167 -0.25 -23.61 -45.85
CA GLY A 167 0.85 -23.69 -46.81
C GLY A 167 1.37 -25.11 -47.01
N GLU A 168 2.12 -25.29 -48.09
CA GLU A 168 2.78 -26.56 -48.44
C GLU A 168 4.30 -26.39 -48.27
N PRO A 169 4.98 -27.38 -47.68
CA PRO A 169 6.44 -27.39 -47.64
C PRO A 169 7.06 -27.35 -49.04
N ALA A 170 8.36 -27.00 -49.09
CA ALA A 170 9.12 -26.97 -50.34
C ALA A 170 9.14 -28.32 -51.02
N ASP A 171 9.36 -28.33 -52.36
CA ASP A 171 9.48 -29.55 -53.15
C ASP A 171 10.47 -30.55 -52.54
N GLY A 172 10.03 -31.80 -52.37
CA GLY A 172 10.80 -32.86 -51.72
C GLY A 172 10.70 -32.92 -50.19
N TYR A 173 9.84 -32.10 -49.61
CA TYR A 173 9.52 -32.11 -48.19
C TYR A 173 8.03 -32.37 -47.96
N GLU A 174 7.70 -33.00 -46.86
CA GLU A 174 6.32 -33.25 -46.43
C GLU A 174 6.15 -32.88 -44.96
N GLN A 175 4.95 -32.43 -44.62
CA GLN A 175 4.58 -32.26 -43.22
C GLN A 175 4.51 -33.63 -42.55
N THR A 176 5.32 -33.86 -41.51
CA THR A 176 5.34 -35.08 -40.72
C THR A 176 4.60 -34.87 -39.40
N GLY A 177 3.43 -35.50 -39.26
CA GLY A 177 2.67 -35.42 -38.04
C GLY A 177 1.69 -34.23 -37.98
N THR A 178 1.14 -34.03 -36.75
CA THR A 178 0.19 -32.97 -36.45
C THR A 178 0.87 -31.80 -35.82
N VAL A 179 0.24 -30.59 -35.87
CA VAL A 179 0.69 -29.44 -35.09
C VAL A 179 0.64 -29.76 -33.60
N THR A 180 1.72 -29.49 -32.90
CA THR A 180 1.83 -29.69 -31.46
C THR A 180 1.79 -28.35 -30.76
N VAL A 181 0.87 -28.19 -29.79
CA VAL A 181 0.73 -26.99 -28.99
C VAL A 181 1.24 -27.27 -27.57
N SER A 182 2.06 -26.37 -27.04
CA SER A 182 2.56 -26.45 -25.67
C SER A 182 2.49 -25.09 -24.97
N PRO A 183 1.73 -24.96 -23.88
CA PRO A 183 0.90 -25.98 -23.23
C PRO A 183 -0.35 -26.33 -24.06
N ALA A 184 -0.86 -27.57 -23.94
CA ALA A 184 -2.07 -28.03 -24.64
C ALA A 184 -3.36 -27.47 -24.03
N THR A 185 -3.32 -27.10 -22.75
CA THR A 185 -4.46 -26.52 -22.04
C THR A 185 -4.02 -25.30 -21.25
N VAL A 186 -4.94 -24.36 -21.01
CA VAL A 186 -4.73 -23.18 -20.16
C VAL A 186 -5.93 -23.00 -19.26
N LYS A 187 -5.68 -22.43 -18.09
CA LYS A 187 -6.73 -22.00 -17.16
C LYS A 187 -7.09 -20.55 -17.44
N ILE A 188 -8.33 -20.30 -17.81
CA ILE A 188 -8.88 -18.95 -18.00
C ILE A 188 -9.77 -18.58 -16.82
N ALA A 189 -9.86 -17.29 -16.49
CA ALA A 189 -10.73 -16.80 -15.44
C ALA A 189 -11.71 -15.77 -16.01
N GLY A 190 -12.98 -15.86 -15.62
CA GLY A 190 -13.99 -14.97 -16.15
C GLY A 190 -15.32 -15.10 -15.40
N ARG A 191 -16.33 -14.37 -15.88
CA ARG A 191 -17.71 -14.58 -15.42
C ARG A 191 -18.24 -15.89 -16.00
N ALA A 192 -18.99 -16.67 -15.21
CA ALA A 192 -19.55 -17.96 -15.63
C ALA A 192 -20.21 -17.89 -17.02
N ALA A 193 -21.08 -16.90 -17.27
CA ALA A 193 -21.78 -16.74 -18.53
C ALA A 193 -20.86 -16.49 -19.76
N VAL A 194 -19.62 -16.06 -19.53
CA VAL A 194 -18.59 -15.91 -20.58
C VAL A 194 -17.83 -17.22 -20.73
N LEU A 195 -17.40 -17.83 -19.61
CA LEU A 195 -16.66 -19.08 -19.61
C LEU A 195 -17.47 -20.24 -20.24
N ASP A 196 -18.79 -20.24 -20.08
CA ASP A 196 -19.68 -21.27 -20.68
C ASP A 196 -19.62 -21.26 -22.21
N LYS A 197 -19.31 -20.12 -22.81
CA LYS A 197 -19.23 -19.96 -24.27
C LYS A 197 -17.87 -20.34 -24.83
N ILE A 198 -16.83 -20.44 -24.00
CA ILE A 198 -15.48 -20.74 -24.41
C ILE A 198 -15.22 -22.22 -24.11
N SER A 199 -15.17 -23.06 -25.14
CA SER A 199 -14.82 -24.47 -25.02
C SER A 199 -13.37 -24.75 -25.40
N GLU A 200 -12.81 -23.92 -26.27
CA GLU A 200 -11.52 -24.10 -26.91
C GLU A 200 -10.98 -22.74 -27.35
N ILE A 201 -9.66 -22.58 -27.37
CA ILE A 201 -8.98 -21.45 -27.95
C ILE A 201 -8.36 -21.94 -29.26
N THR A 202 -8.88 -21.43 -30.38
CA THR A 202 -8.39 -21.81 -31.71
C THR A 202 -7.42 -20.75 -32.21
N ILE A 203 -6.18 -21.17 -32.45
CA ILE A 203 -5.15 -20.33 -33.05
C ILE A 203 -5.35 -20.38 -34.58
N PRO A 204 -5.46 -19.21 -35.22
CA PRO A 204 -5.60 -19.14 -36.68
C PRO A 204 -4.44 -19.84 -37.39
N ALA A 205 -4.72 -20.50 -38.48
CA ALA A 205 -3.73 -21.29 -39.22
C ALA A 205 -2.61 -20.41 -39.83
N GLU A 206 -2.91 -19.14 -40.09
CA GLU A 206 -1.98 -18.13 -40.61
C GLU A 206 -0.79 -17.88 -39.66
N GLU A 207 -0.96 -18.18 -38.38
CA GLU A 207 0.11 -18.06 -37.38
C GLU A 207 1.20 -19.15 -37.52
N LEU A 208 0.92 -20.18 -38.31
CA LEU A 208 1.84 -21.29 -38.61
C LEU A 208 1.83 -21.60 -40.12
N ASP A 209 2.54 -20.79 -40.89
CA ASP A 209 2.65 -20.96 -42.35
C ASP A 209 3.86 -21.86 -42.68
N LEU A 210 3.57 -22.95 -43.39
CA LEU A 210 4.55 -23.94 -43.83
C LEU A 210 5.01 -23.71 -45.27
N THR A 211 4.56 -22.63 -45.96
CA THR A 211 4.93 -22.36 -47.32
C THR A 211 6.44 -22.35 -47.51
N ASP A 212 6.92 -23.16 -48.45
CA ASP A 212 8.33 -23.34 -48.80
C ASP A 212 9.23 -23.80 -47.64
N ALA A 213 8.66 -24.34 -46.54
CA ALA A 213 9.41 -24.81 -45.40
C ALA A 213 10.29 -26.02 -45.77
N THR A 214 11.56 -25.95 -45.35
CA THR A 214 12.56 -27.05 -45.49
C THR A 214 13.03 -27.59 -44.17
N ALA A 215 12.48 -27.09 -43.04
CA ALA A 215 12.81 -27.44 -41.67
C ALA A 215 11.58 -27.27 -40.78
N PRO A 216 11.57 -27.82 -39.57
CA PRO A 216 10.48 -27.60 -38.61
C PRO A 216 10.22 -26.12 -38.36
N VAL A 217 8.96 -25.71 -38.46
CA VAL A 217 8.50 -24.34 -38.15
C VAL A 217 7.97 -24.30 -36.73
N THR A 218 8.39 -23.32 -35.96
CA THR A 218 7.94 -23.08 -34.56
C THR A 218 7.62 -21.62 -34.42
N ASN A 219 6.46 -21.31 -33.81
CA ASN A 219 6.05 -19.95 -33.48
C ASN A 219 5.66 -19.83 -32.01
N THR A 220 5.82 -18.64 -31.45
CA THR A 220 5.38 -18.31 -30.09
C THR A 220 4.29 -17.25 -30.19
N ILE A 221 3.09 -17.60 -29.74
CA ILE A 221 1.88 -16.83 -29.94
C ILE A 221 1.32 -16.36 -28.59
N ASP A 222 0.91 -15.10 -28.52
CA ASP A 222 0.19 -14.57 -27.37
C ASP A 222 -1.30 -14.92 -27.46
N ILE A 223 -1.71 -15.95 -26.71
CA ILE A 223 -3.08 -16.46 -26.73
C ILE A 223 -4.12 -15.47 -26.19
N ARG A 224 -3.71 -14.38 -25.54
CA ARG A 224 -4.66 -13.36 -25.03
C ARG A 224 -5.38 -12.62 -26.16
N GLU A 225 -4.85 -12.63 -27.35
CA GLU A 225 -5.46 -12.01 -28.54
C GLU A 225 -6.64 -12.82 -29.09
N TYR A 226 -6.79 -14.08 -28.62
CA TYR A 226 -7.81 -15.02 -29.09
C TYR A 226 -8.85 -15.38 -28.00
N LEU A 227 -8.93 -14.57 -26.93
CA LEU A 227 -9.86 -14.76 -25.80
C LEU A 227 -11.05 -13.82 -25.82
#